data_44402bdeda370d8aa37288bda0a4de00
#
_entry.id   44402bdeda370d8aa37288bda0a4de00
#
_cell.length_a   1.000
_cell.length_b   1.000
_cell.length_c   1.000
_cell.angle_alpha   90.00
_cell.angle_beta   90.00
_cell.angle_gamma   90.00
#
_symmetry.space_group_name_H-M   'P 1'
#
loop_
_entity.id
_entity.type
_entity.pdbx_description
1 polymer ?
#
loop_
_entity_poly.entity_id
_entity_poly.type
_entity_poly.pdbx_seq_one_letter_code
_entity_poly.pdbx_strand_id
1 'polypeptide(L)'
;GFEMTMATNFLAPFLLTHLLLDLLEKNKHSRIINISSDGHKMVKNFDFESMNFATGWEKVNHSMGFQAYAQSKLCLNAFSFRLSEKLKKNGVDVFAVSPGYFINTNIHRHMRGMHGLLVNLIKPFLQSAERGALNHIMMASEKRYEGQTGLYWEHGKIKEASNYSNDS
;
A
#
# COMPACT_ATOMS: atom_id res chain seq x y z
N GLY A 1 -7.08 19.76 8.75
CA GLY A 1 -6.57 19.06 7.56
C GLY A 1 -6.47 17.57 7.81
N PHE A 2 -6.04 16.82 6.81
CA PHE A 2 -5.80 15.37 6.95
C PHE A 2 -4.38 15.12 7.45
N GLU A 3 -4.18 14.00 8.16
CA GLU A 3 -2.86 13.53 8.53
C GLU A 3 -2.05 13.21 7.25
N MET A 4 -0.77 13.62 7.25
CA MET A 4 0.08 13.60 6.05
C MET A 4 0.22 12.19 5.45
N THR A 5 0.43 11.18 6.28
CA THR A 5 0.64 9.79 5.81
C THR A 5 -0.66 9.22 5.23
N MET A 6 -1.79 9.47 5.90
CA MET A 6 -3.10 9.06 5.43
C MET A 6 -3.46 9.79 4.12
N ALA A 7 -3.21 11.11 4.07
CA ALA A 7 -3.45 11.90 2.87
C ALA A 7 -2.65 11.39 1.67
N THR A 8 -1.35 11.13 1.88
CA THR A 8 -0.44 10.72 0.79
C THR A 8 -0.63 9.27 0.37
N ASN A 9 -0.76 8.34 1.33
CA ASN A 9 -0.75 6.92 1.03
C ASN A 9 -2.12 6.35 0.67
N PHE A 10 -3.21 7.00 1.10
CA PHE A 10 -4.56 6.50 0.87
C PHE A 10 -5.45 7.51 0.14
N LEU A 11 -5.67 8.71 0.69
CA LEU A 11 -6.64 9.64 0.09
C LEU A 11 -6.23 10.13 -1.30
N ALA A 12 -4.94 10.35 -1.54
CA ALA A 12 -4.45 10.75 -2.86
C ALA A 12 -4.61 9.63 -3.91
N PRO A 13 -4.18 8.37 -3.68
CA PRO A 13 -4.48 7.25 -4.58
C PRO A 13 -5.98 7.02 -4.79
N PHE A 14 -6.78 7.14 -3.74
CA PHE A 14 -8.23 7.04 -3.81
C PHE A 14 -8.83 8.08 -4.77
N LEU A 15 -8.50 9.35 -4.56
CA LEU A 15 -8.98 10.45 -5.41
C LEU A 15 -8.49 10.31 -6.86
N LEU A 16 -7.19 10.04 -7.03
CA LEU A 16 -6.60 9.86 -8.37
C LEU A 16 -7.30 8.74 -9.14
N THR A 17 -7.54 7.61 -8.47
CA THR A 17 -8.24 6.48 -9.09
C THR A 17 -9.64 6.88 -9.52
N HIS A 18 -10.40 7.59 -8.67
CA HIS A 18 -11.75 8.06 -9.01
C HIS A 18 -11.76 9.02 -10.19
N LEU A 19 -10.80 9.93 -10.27
CA LEU A 19 -10.69 10.89 -11.39
C LEU A 19 -10.34 10.22 -12.72
N LEU A 20 -9.67 9.06 -12.68
CA LEU A 20 -9.26 8.31 -13.87
C LEU A 20 -10.22 7.15 -14.21
N LEU A 21 -11.26 6.90 -13.41
CA LEU A 21 -12.06 5.70 -13.48
C LEU A 21 -12.74 5.55 -14.86
N ASP A 22 -13.38 6.60 -15.35
CA ASP A 22 -14.04 6.59 -16.66
C ASP A 22 -13.08 6.26 -17.81
N LEU A 23 -11.83 6.71 -17.69
CA LEU A 23 -10.80 6.44 -18.69
C LEU A 23 -10.33 4.97 -18.61
N LEU A 24 -10.18 4.45 -17.40
CA LEU A 24 -9.79 3.06 -17.16
C LEU A 24 -10.85 2.09 -17.65
N GLU A 25 -12.12 2.37 -17.41
CA GLU A 25 -13.24 1.52 -17.85
C GLU A 25 -13.44 1.53 -19.38
N LYS A 26 -13.08 2.62 -20.06
CA LYS A 26 -13.13 2.70 -21.54
C LYS A 26 -12.09 1.81 -22.22
N ASN A 27 -11.00 1.49 -21.53
CA ASN A 27 -9.91 0.68 -22.06
C ASN A 27 -10.01 -0.75 -21.53
N LYS A 28 -10.16 -1.72 -22.42
CA LYS A 28 -10.12 -3.14 -22.04
C LYS A 28 -8.74 -3.50 -21.46
N HIS A 29 -8.73 -4.35 -20.44
CA HIS A 29 -7.51 -4.83 -19.77
C HIS A 29 -6.72 -3.77 -19.02
N SER A 30 -7.39 -2.71 -18.55
CA SER A 30 -6.78 -1.72 -17.67
C SER A 30 -6.39 -2.32 -16.33
N ARG A 31 -5.34 -1.79 -15.72
CA ARG A 31 -4.83 -2.27 -14.43
C ARG A 31 -4.57 -1.13 -13.47
N ILE A 32 -5.02 -1.31 -12.25
CA ILE A 32 -4.73 -0.42 -11.11
C ILE A 32 -3.81 -1.19 -10.17
N ILE A 33 -2.61 -0.68 -9.89
CA ILE A 33 -1.62 -1.33 -9.04
C ILE A 33 -1.32 -0.42 -7.86
N ASN A 34 -1.90 -0.75 -6.72
CA ASN A 34 -1.72 -0.02 -5.48
C ASN A 34 -0.52 -0.59 -4.72
N ILE A 35 0.46 0.27 -4.43
CA ILE A 35 1.66 -0.12 -3.67
C ILE A 35 1.30 -0.21 -2.20
N SER A 36 1.13 -1.42 -1.72
CA SER A 36 0.84 -1.76 -0.35
C SER A 36 2.11 -2.04 0.48
N SER A 37 1.94 -2.63 1.64
CA SER A 37 3.01 -3.05 2.55
C SER A 37 2.47 -4.06 3.55
N ASP A 38 3.29 -5.00 3.99
CA ASP A 38 2.96 -5.89 5.10
C ASP A 38 2.73 -5.17 6.44
N GLY A 39 3.11 -3.89 6.52
CA GLY A 39 2.79 -3.04 7.65
C GLY A 39 1.29 -3.02 7.99
N HIS A 40 0.40 -3.23 7.01
CA HIS A 40 -1.04 -3.28 7.26
C HIS A 40 -1.46 -4.39 8.23
N LYS A 41 -0.71 -5.49 8.31
CA LYS A 41 -0.97 -6.62 9.21
C LYS A 41 -0.71 -6.28 10.69
N MET A 42 -0.03 -5.18 10.96
CA MET A 42 0.29 -4.75 12.34
C MET A 42 -0.83 -3.93 12.99
N VAL A 43 -1.86 -3.59 12.24
CA VAL A 43 -3.06 -2.95 12.79
C VAL A 43 -3.87 -3.99 13.55
N LYS A 44 -3.87 -3.86 14.88
CA LYS A 44 -4.62 -4.77 15.77
C LYS A 44 -6.07 -4.32 15.98
N ASN A 45 -6.28 -3.01 16.05
CA ASN A 45 -7.59 -2.39 16.20
C ASN A 45 -7.68 -1.23 15.23
N PHE A 46 -8.68 -1.23 14.39
CA PHE A 46 -8.95 -0.14 13.46
C PHE A 46 -10.16 0.65 13.96
N ASP A 47 -9.95 1.95 14.17
CA ASP A 47 -11.01 2.86 14.60
C ASP A 47 -11.20 3.94 13.54
N PHE A 48 -12.39 3.98 12.94
CA PHE A 48 -12.74 4.95 11.91
C PHE A 48 -12.74 6.39 12.43
N GLU A 49 -13.10 6.61 13.69
CA GLU A 49 -13.13 7.94 14.31
C GLU A 49 -11.73 8.53 14.45
N SER A 50 -10.74 7.68 14.71
CA SER A 50 -9.32 8.08 14.82
C SER A 50 -8.54 7.97 13.51
N MET A 51 -9.17 7.57 12.41
CA MET A 51 -8.50 7.31 11.13
C MET A 51 -7.69 8.50 10.61
N ASN A 52 -8.13 9.70 10.91
CA ASN A 52 -7.43 10.93 10.48
C ASN A 52 -6.35 11.38 11.47
N PHE A 53 -6.21 10.74 12.62
CA PHE A 53 -5.30 11.18 13.69
C PHE A 53 -5.42 12.68 14.01
N ALA A 54 -6.63 13.25 13.87
CA ALA A 54 -6.88 14.68 14.03
C ALA A 54 -6.61 15.18 15.46
N THR A 55 -6.60 14.27 16.42
CA THR A 55 -6.33 14.55 17.84
C THR A 55 -5.18 13.67 18.34
N GLY A 56 -4.34 14.20 19.21
CA GLY A 56 -3.29 13.43 19.86
C GLY A 56 -1.89 13.52 19.24
N TRP A 57 -1.72 14.24 18.13
CA TRP A 57 -0.39 14.49 17.52
C TRP A 57 0.58 15.20 18.46
N GLU A 58 0.08 15.95 19.41
CA GLU A 58 0.87 16.66 20.43
C GLU A 58 1.64 15.72 21.35
N LYS A 59 1.23 14.43 21.40
CA LYS A 59 1.86 13.35 22.18
C LYS A 59 2.60 12.34 21.31
N VAL A 60 2.90 12.68 20.06
CA VAL A 60 3.48 11.77 19.06
C VAL A 60 4.85 11.26 19.51
N ASN A 61 4.92 9.98 19.74
CA ASN A 61 6.17 9.25 19.76
C ASN A 61 6.39 8.55 18.38
N HIS A 62 7.60 8.05 18.14
CA HIS A 62 7.94 7.40 16.88
C HIS A 62 7.01 6.23 16.50
N SER A 63 6.33 5.61 17.46
CA SER A 63 5.39 4.51 17.20
C SER A 63 4.11 4.97 16.51
N MET A 64 3.67 6.22 16.72
CA MET A 64 2.44 6.74 16.12
C MET A 64 2.60 6.98 14.61
N GLY A 65 3.77 7.44 14.16
CA GLY A 65 4.05 7.56 12.72
C GLY A 65 3.98 6.21 12.01
N PHE A 66 4.41 5.15 12.67
CA PHE A 66 4.29 3.80 12.13
C PHE A 66 2.83 3.29 12.15
N GLN A 67 2.04 3.63 13.16
CA GLN A 67 0.61 3.31 13.21
C GLN A 67 -0.15 4.01 12.08
N ALA A 68 0.10 5.31 11.85
CA ALA A 68 -0.49 6.04 10.72
C ALA A 68 -0.14 5.39 9.38
N TYR A 69 1.11 4.99 9.20
CA TYR A 69 1.54 4.25 8.03
C TYR A 69 0.81 2.91 7.89
N ALA A 70 0.77 2.10 8.95
CA ALA A 70 0.11 0.79 8.93
C ALA A 70 -1.38 0.92 8.59
N GLN A 71 -2.09 1.87 9.21
CA GLN A 71 -3.49 2.14 8.94
C GLN A 71 -3.71 2.66 7.50
N SER A 72 -2.84 3.54 6.99
CA SER A 72 -2.96 4.01 5.62
C SER A 72 -2.84 2.88 4.60
N LYS A 73 -1.97 1.89 4.86
CA LYS A 73 -1.81 0.71 3.98
C LYS A 73 -2.95 -0.29 4.15
N LEU A 74 -3.54 -0.39 5.33
CA LEU A 74 -4.76 -1.16 5.55
C LEU A 74 -5.94 -0.58 4.74
N CYS A 75 -6.17 0.74 4.83
CA CYS A 75 -7.20 1.43 4.06
C CYS A 75 -6.99 1.25 2.55
N LEU A 76 -5.74 1.34 2.08
CA LEU A 76 -5.41 1.15 0.67
C LEU A 76 -5.73 -0.27 0.19
N ASN A 77 -5.48 -1.29 1.02
CA ASN A 77 -5.84 -2.68 0.70
C ASN A 77 -7.35 -2.87 0.64
N ALA A 78 -8.09 -2.44 1.67
CA ALA A 78 -9.54 -2.52 1.70
C ALA A 78 -10.18 -1.82 0.49
N PHE A 79 -9.69 -0.62 0.17
CA PHE A 79 -10.10 0.09 -1.04
C PHE A 79 -9.81 -0.72 -2.31
N SER A 80 -8.63 -1.32 -2.43
CA SER A 80 -8.25 -2.10 -3.61
C SER A 80 -9.18 -3.31 -3.80
N PHE A 81 -9.51 -4.01 -2.72
CA PHE A 81 -10.39 -5.18 -2.76
C PHE A 81 -11.82 -4.77 -3.13
N ARG A 82 -12.37 -3.74 -2.50
CA ARG A 82 -13.71 -3.24 -2.83
C ARG A 82 -13.81 -2.69 -4.25
N LEU A 83 -12.78 -1.99 -4.69
CA LEU A 83 -12.73 -1.48 -6.05
C LEU A 83 -12.68 -2.62 -7.07
N SER A 84 -11.92 -3.69 -6.77
CA SER A 84 -11.84 -4.86 -7.64
C SER A 84 -13.19 -5.54 -7.86
N GLU A 85 -14.00 -5.67 -6.80
CA GLU A 85 -15.35 -6.22 -6.87
C GLU A 85 -16.25 -5.38 -7.79
N LYS A 86 -16.19 -4.05 -7.62
CA LYS A 86 -16.97 -3.11 -8.45
C LYS A 86 -16.57 -3.16 -9.93
N LEU A 87 -15.28 -3.26 -10.22
CA LEU A 87 -14.73 -3.15 -11.58
C LEU A 87 -14.58 -4.48 -12.30
N LYS A 88 -14.84 -5.60 -11.63
CA LYS A 88 -14.69 -6.94 -12.21
C LYS A 88 -15.42 -7.11 -13.53
N LYS A 89 -16.63 -6.55 -13.65
CA LYS A 89 -17.46 -6.62 -14.87
C LYS A 89 -17.00 -5.66 -15.96
N ASN A 90 -16.19 -4.66 -15.62
CA ASN A 90 -15.74 -3.61 -16.53
C ASN A 90 -14.37 -3.95 -17.16
N GLY A 91 -13.77 -5.08 -16.78
CA GLY A 91 -12.48 -5.54 -17.32
C GLY A 91 -11.29 -4.73 -16.81
N VAL A 92 -11.40 -4.15 -15.61
CA VAL A 92 -10.31 -3.45 -14.93
C VAL A 92 -9.81 -4.29 -13.77
N ASP A 93 -8.56 -4.69 -13.81
CA ASP A 93 -7.92 -5.44 -12.73
C ASP A 93 -7.35 -4.51 -11.68
N VAL A 94 -7.54 -4.84 -10.40
CA VAL A 94 -7.02 -4.07 -9.26
C VAL A 94 -6.14 -4.96 -8.39
N PHE A 95 -4.91 -4.53 -8.15
CA PHE A 95 -3.91 -5.27 -7.37
C PHE A 95 -3.47 -4.45 -6.15
N ALA A 96 -3.36 -5.10 -5.01
CA ALA A 96 -2.64 -4.61 -3.84
C ALA A 96 -1.29 -5.35 -3.77
N VAL A 97 -0.18 -4.63 -3.95
CA VAL A 97 1.14 -5.25 -4.13
C VAL A 97 2.13 -4.72 -3.12
N SER A 98 2.70 -5.61 -2.32
CA SER A 98 3.84 -5.26 -1.45
C SER A 98 5.14 -5.49 -2.21
N PRO A 99 6.07 -4.52 -2.17
CA PRO A 99 7.41 -4.71 -2.72
C PRO A 99 8.25 -5.70 -1.89
N GLY A 100 7.76 -6.11 -0.72
CA GLY A 100 8.47 -6.94 0.25
C GLY A 100 9.16 -6.14 1.34
N TYR A 101 9.88 -6.85 2.22
CA TYR A 101 10.58 -6.26 3.35
C TYR A 101 11.98 -5.74 2.96
N PHE A 102 12.46 -4.77 3.72
CA PHE A 102 13.85 -4.36 3.72
C PHE A 102 14.40 -3.92 2.35
N ILE A 103 13.67 -3.04 1.67
CA ILE A 103 14.13 -2.46 0.42
C ILE A 103 15.02 -1.25 0.70
N ASN A 104 16.18 -1.21 0.05
CA ASN A 104 17.11 -0.09 0.11
C ASN A 104 16.56 1.08 -0.70
N THR A 105 15.78 1.94 -0.04
CA THR A 105 15.25 3.17 -0.62
C THR A 105 15.57 4.35 0.30
N ASN A 106 15.28 5.54 -0.18
CA ASN A 106 15.45 6.76 0.61
C ASN A 106 14.37 6.98 1.69
N ILE A 107 13.52 5.99 1.96
CA ILE A 107 12.46 6.11 2.98
C ILE A 107 13.04 6.36 4.38
N HIS A 108 14.25 5.87 4.63
CA HIS A 108 14.96 6.03 5.90
C HIS A 108 15.82 7.28 5.99
N ARG A 109 15.79 8.17 4.99
CA ARG A 109 16.67 9.36 4.91
C ARG A 109 16.59 10.33 6.09
N HIS A 110 15.48 10.32 6.81
CA HIS A 110 15.24 11.19 7.97
C HIS A 110 15.51 10.50 9.31
N MET A 111 15.87 9.22 9.33
CA MET A 111 16.24 8.52 10.55
C MET A 111 17.60 9.03 11.03
N ARG A 112 17.65 9.53 12.26
CA ARG A 112 18.85 10.07 12.90
C ARG A 112 19.22 9.24 14.15
N GLY A 113 20.43 9.47 14.69
CA GLY A 113 20.92 8.80 15.89
C GLY A 113 21.17 7.31 15.69
N MET A 114 20.99 6.52 16.74
CA MET A 114 21.29 5.09 16.76
C MET A 114 20.51 4.29 15.71
N HIS A 115 19.25 4.66 15.45
CA HIS A 115 18.43 4.02 14.42
C HIS A 115 18.97 4.24 12.99
N GLY A 116 19.46 5.45 12.72
CA GLY A 116 20.10 5.76 11.43
C GLY A 116 21.40 4.98 11.25
N LEU A 117 22.21 4.84 12.32
CA LEU A 117 23.43 4.03 12.28
C LEU A 117 23.12 2.56 12.01
N LEU A 118 22.13 1.99 12.70
CA LEU A 118 21.71 0.60 12.50
C LEU A 118 21.22 0.35 11.06
N VAL A 119 20.40 1.24 10.53
CA VAL A 119 19.93 1.15 9.11
C VAL A 119 21.11 1.17 8.16
N ASN A 120 22.10 2.05 8.37
CA ASN A 120 23.29 2.10 7.51
C ASN A 120 24.13 0.82 7.57
N LEU A 121 24.21 0.16 8.72
CA LEU A 121 24.93 -1.12 8.87
C LEU A 121 24.24 -2.27 8.12
N ILE A 122 22.91 -2.31 8.09
CA ILE A 122 22.16 -3.36 7.39
C ILE A 122 21.93 -3.05 5.92
N LYS A 123 22.16 -1.81 5.48
CA LYS A 123 21.90 -1.32 4.11
C LYS A 123 22.49 -2.21 3.00
N PRO A 124 23.72 -2.77 3.10
CA PRO A 124 24.28 -3.67 2.09
C PRO A 124 23.49 -4.98 1.92
N PHE A 125 22.72 -5.39 2.93
CA PHE A 125 21.92 -6.61 2.93
C PHE A 125 20.47 -6.38 2.50
N LEU A 126 20.08 -5.13 2.27
CA LEU A 126 18.73 -4.80 1.83
C LEU A 126 18.57 -5.10 0.34
N GLN A 127 17.37 -5.46 -0.07
CA GLN A 127 17.03 -5.62 -1.48
C GLN A 127 17.15 -4.29 -2.22
N SER A 128 17.60 -4.32 -3.47
CA SER A 128 17.63 -3.12 -4.29
C SER A 128 16.21 -2.62 -4.63
N ALA A 129 16.09 -1.33 -4.95
CA ALA A 129 14.82 -0.73 -5.35
C ALA A 129 14.27 -1.38 -6.63
N GLU A 130 15.16 -1.72 -7.57
CA GLU A 130 14.81 -2.42 -8.81
C GLU A 130 14.15 -3.77 -8.51
N ARG A 131 14.71 -4.55 -7.59
CA ARG A 131 14.17 -5.84 -7.18
C ARG A 131 12.80 -5.70 -6.51
N GLY A 132 12.62 -4.67 -5.68
CA GLY A 132 11.32 -4.32 -5.10
C GLY A 132 10.28 -3.94 -6.15
N ALA A 133 10.71 -3.27 -7.23
CA ALA A 133 9.81 -2.84 -8.31
C ALA A 133 9.39 -3.98 -9.26
N LEU A 134 10.14 -5.08 -9.34
CA LEU A 134 9.88 -6.16 -10.31
C LEU A 134 8.45 -6.69 -10.25
N ASN A 135 7.91 -6.92 -9.05
CA ASN A 135 6.54 -7.42 -8.90
C ASN A 135 5.50 -6.47 -9.50
N HIS A 136 5.68 -5.17 -9.31
CA HIS A 136 4.78 -4.15 -9.84
C HIS A 136 4.87 -4.07 -11.37
N ILE A 137 6.09 -4.13 -11.91
CA ILE A 137 6.33 -4.13 -13.36
C ILE A 137 5.70 -5.37 -14.00
N MET A 138 5.92 -6.56 -13.42
CA MET A 138 5.35 -7.81 -13.92
C MET A 138 3.82 -7.76 -13.93
N MET A 139 3.19 -7.30 -12.86
CA MET A 139 1.74 -7.15 -12.79
C MET A 139 1.19 -6.09 -13.75
N ALA A 140 1.98 -5.07 -14.05
CA ALA A 140 1.60 -4.06 -15.03
C ALA A 140 1.66 -4.57 -16.47
N SER A 141 2.62 -5.44 -16.79
CA SER A 141 2.97 -5.77 -18.17
C SER A 141 2.64 -7.20 -18.61
N GLU A 142 2.69 -8.18 -17.69
CA GLU A 142 2.55 -9.57 -18.08
C GLU A 142 1.08 -10.02 -18.17
N LYS A 143 0.75 -10.72 -19.25
CA LYS A 143 -0.60 -11.22 -19.54
C LYS A 143 -1.10 -12.24 -18.52
N ARG A 144 -0.19 -13.01 -17.89
CA ARG A 144 -0.58 -14.05 -16.92
C ARG A 144 -1.31 -13.53 -15.68
N TYR A 145 -1.22 -12.24 -15.38
CA TYR A 145 -1.93 -11.62 -14.24
C TYR A 145 -3.32 -11.10 -14.61
N GLU A 146 -3.71 -11.17 -15.87
CA GLU A 146 -5.03 -10.74 -16.31
C GLU A 146 -6.14 -11.54 -15.64
N GLY A 147 -7.13 -10.82 -15.10
CA GLY A 147 -8.25 -11.42 -14.35
C GLY A 147 -7.92 -11.85 -12.91
N GLN A 148 -6.66 -11.72 -12.46
CA GLN A 148 -6.27 -12.03 -11.09
C GLN A 148 -6.44 -10.82 -10.15
N THR A 149 -7.62 -10.23 -10.19
CA THR A 149 -7.97 -8.99 -9.48
C THR A 149 -8.37 -9.23 -8.03
N GLY A 150 -8.25 -8.22 -7.17
CA GLY A 150 -8.73 -8.25 -5.78
C GLY A 150 -7.89 -9.09 -4.82
N LEU A 151 -6.62 -9.30 -5.13
CA LEU A 151 -5.71 -10.12 -4.33
C LEU A 151 -4.54 -9.28 -3.81
N TYR A 152 -4.01 -9.71 -2.65
CA TYR A 152 -2.78 -9.16 -2.09
C TYR A 152 -1.58 -9.97 -2.55
N TRP A 153 -0.58 -9.27 -3.10
CA TRP A 153 0.61 -9.87 -3.70
C TRP A 153 1.88 -9.43 -2.99
N GLU A 154 2.77 -10.38 -2.79
CA GLU A 154 4.11 -10.15 -2.27
C GLU A 154 5.09 -11.13 -2.94
N HIS A 155 6.23 -10.64 -3.40
CA HIS A 155 7.25 -11.45 -4.09
C HIS A 155 6.70 -12.34 -5.21
N GLY A 156 5.74 -11.83 -5.99
CA GLY A 156 5.11 -12.55 -7.10
C GLY A 156 4.17 -13.69 -6.68
N LYS A 157 3.81 -13.76 -5.40
CA LYS A 157 2.89 -14.77 -4.84
C LYS A 157 1.70 -14.10 -4.17
N ILE A 158 0.56 -14.76 -4.26
CA ILE A 158 -0.62 -14.38 -3.49
C ILE A 158 -0.33 -14.66 -2.01
N LYS A 159 -0.66 -13.69 -1.16
CA LYS A 159 -0.55 -13.78 0.29
C LYS A 159 -1.86 -13.37 0.95
N GLU A 160 -2.07 -13.85 2.16
CA GLU A 160 -3.18 -13.39 2.97
C GLU A 160 -2.97 -11.93 3.40
N ALA A 161 -3.98 -11.13 3.21
CA ALA A 161 -4.05 -9.78 3.77
C ALA A 161 -4.54 -9.82 5.23
N SER A 162 -4.54 -8.68 5.91
CA SER A 162 -5.16 -8.57 7.23
C SER A 162 -6.67 -8.86 7.15
N ASN A 163 -7.22 -9.51 8.17
CA ASN A 163 -8.66 -9.76 8.27
C ASN A 163 -9.46 -8.45 8.13
N TYR A 164 -8.99 -7.36 8.73
CA TYR A 164 -9.63 -6.04 8.61
C TYR A 164 -9.70 -5.49 7.18
N SER A 165 -8.84 -5.93 6.27
CA SER A 165 -8.92 -5.52 4.86
C SER A 165 -9.96 -6.30 4.07
N ASN A 166 -10.45 -7.41 4.61
CA ASN A 166 -11.44 -8.29 4.00
C ASN A 166 -12.85 -8.10 4.60
N ASP A 167 -12.95 -7.44 5.76
CA ASP A 167 -14.24 -7.17 6.40
C ASP A 167 -15.04 -6.15 5.58
N SER A 168 -16.26 -6.53 5.28
CA SER A 168 -17.22 -5.82 4.45
C SER A 168 -18.13 -4.91 5.26
#